data_04395bb9b37ea45cb08aeab2fb979948
#
_entry.id   04395bb9b37ea45cb08aeab2fb979948
#
_cell.length_a   1.000
_cell.length_b   1.000
_cell.length_c   1.000
_cell.angle_alpha   90.00
_cell.angle_beta   90.00
_cell.angle_gamma   90.00
#
_symmetry.space_group_name_H-M   'P 1'
#
loop_
_entity.id
_entity.type
_entity.pdbx_description
1 polymer ?
#
loop_
_entity_poly.entity_id
_entity_poly.type
_entity_poly.pdbx_seq_one_letter_code
_entity_poly.pdbx_strand_id
1 'polypeptide(L)'
;MSKWLVAFTVMFPTLIEIVDTSVVNVSLDHIRGSLSAGIDESTWTITSYLVSNAIIIPMTGWLSRLFGRKRYLIFSISMFTLSSLLCGSAWNLQSLVFFRILQGIGGGALQPISQSILLETFPPRQHGMAMAIFGIGIMFGPIIGPLLGGWITDNWSWHWIFFINIPIGIISILMVLFFIVDPPYMKRLKMKIDYWGLAFLAIGLGCLQIVLDKGQREDWFSSSFIAWLSLTSLVSLIFFVIVEFFTEHPIVNLRIFKKLTFSTGNVVMFFAFFNLLGSIVLLPIYLQTLMGYTSTLSGLVLGPGGIATLIAMPIAGRLVTKINP
;
A
#
# COMPACT_ATOMS: atom_id res chain seq x y z
N MET A 1 6.94 -28.20 -0.09
CA MET A 1 6.03 -27.35 -0.86
C MET A 1 6.84 -26.52 -1.84
N SER A 2 6.36 -26.29 -3.07
CA SER A 2 7.11 -25.49 -4.04
C SER A 2 7.17 -24.02 -3.58
N LYS A 3 8.38 -23.43 -3.51
CA LYS A 3 8.58 -22.01 -3.17
C LYS A 3 7.87 -21.06 -4.13
N TRP A 4 7.72 -21.45 -5.39
CA TRP A 4 7.01 -20.69 -6.41
C TRP A 4 5.51 -20.62 -6.15
N LEU A 5 4.92 -21.68 -5.61
CA LEU A 5 3.52 -21.71 -5.22
C LEU A 5 3.26 -20.74 -4.05
N VAL A 6 4.18 -20.68 -3.08
CA VAL A 6 4.12 -19.71 -1.99
C VAL A 6 4.23 -18.28 -2.54
N ALA A 7 5.18 -18.03 -3.45
CA ALA A 7 5.33 -16.74 -4.10
C ALA A 7 4.04 -16.28 -4.78
N PHE A 8 3.44 -17.14 -5.60
CA PHE A 8 2.18 -16.86 -6.26
C PHE A 8 1.06 -16.57 -5.27
N THR A 9 0.97 -17.37 -4.19
CA THR A 9 -0.05 -17.19 -3.14
C THR A 9 0.03 -15.82 -2.47
N VAL A 10 1.21 -15.31 -2.18
CA VAL A 10 1.35 -14.01 -1.50
C VAL A 10 1.30 -12.82 -2.45
N MET A 11 1.55 -13.04 -3.74
CA MET A 11 1.42 -12.00 -4.76
C MET A 11 -0.04 -11.63 -5.04
N PHE A 12 -0.95 -12.60 -5.00
CA PHE A 12 -2.36 -12.39 -5.33
C PHE A 12 -3.03 -11.29 -4.48
N PRO A 13 -3.00 -11.37 -3.13
CA PRO A 13 -3.60 -10.32 -2.29
C PRO A 13 -2.91 -8.96 -2.43
N THR A 14 -1.60 -8.94 -2.71
CA THR A 14 -0.87 -7.70 -2.95
C THR A 14 -1.29 -7.05 -4.28
N LEU A 15 -1.47 -7.87 -5.31
CA LEU A 15 -1.88 -7.38 -6.62
C LEU A 15 -3.28 -6.77 -6.59
N ILE A 16 -4.22 -7.39 -5.85
CA ILE A 16 -5.57 -6.83 -5.69
C ILE A 16 -5.52 -5.46 -5.01
N GLU A 17 -4.73 -5.32 -3.96
CA GLU A 17 -4.59 -4.07 -3.21
C GLU A 17 -4.11 -2.93 -4.11
N ILE A 18 -3.11 -3.21 -4.97
CA ILE A 18 -2.57 -2.21 -5.88
C ILE A 18 -3.55 -1.88 -7.01
N VAL A 19 -4.22 -2.89 -7.56
CA VAL A 19 -5.26 -2.71 -8.59
C VAL A 19 -6.42 -1.90 -8.02
N ASP A 20 -6.92 -2.21 -6.81
CA ASP A 20 -7.99 -1.49 -6.14
C ASP A 20 -7.68 0.01 -6.03
N THR A 21 -6.49 0.35 -5.54
CA THR A 21 -6.07 1.75 -5.41
C THR A 21 -6.05 2.46 -6.77
N SER A 22 -5.57 1.79 -7.80
CA SER A 22 -5.45 2.36 -9.15
C SER A 22 -6.81 2.52 -9.84
N VAL A 23 -7.69 1.54 -9.70
CA VAL A 23 -9.05 1.54 -10.29
C VAL A 23 -9.91 2.64 -9.66
N VAL A 24 -9.87 2.82 -8.35
CA VAL A 24 -10.65 3.86 -7.64
C VAL A 24 -10.24 5.26 -8.10
N ASN A 25 -8.94 5.50 -8.32
CA ASN A 25 -8.45 6.80 -8.81
C ASN A 25 -9.10 7.20 -10.14
N VAL A 26 -9.22 6.27 -11.08
CA VAL A 26 -9.82 6.53 -12.41
C VAL A 26 -11.34 6.65 -12.33
N SER A 27 -11.97 5.95 -11.39
CA SER A 27 -13.42 5.91 -11.24
C SER A 27 -13.99 7.04 -10.38
N LEU A 28 -13.15 7.92 -9.86
CA LEU A 28 -13.54 8.95 -8.88
C LEU A 28 -14.65 9.88 -9.40
N ASP A 29 -14.60 10.27 -10.67
CA ASP A 29 -15.62 11.15 -11.28
C ASP A 29 -16.98 10.46 -11.37
N HIS A 30 -17.03 9.16 -11.68
CA HIS A 30 -18.26 8.38 -11.69
C HIS A 30 -18.84 8.22 -10.27
N ILE A 31 -17.98 7.94 -9.27
CA ILE A 31 -18.37 7.89 -7.86
C ILE A 31 -18.95 9.23 -7.41
N ARG A 32 -18.26 10.32 -7.70
CA ARG A 32 -18.70 11.68 -7.39
C ARG A 32 -20.08 11.99 -7.97
N GLY A 33 -20.27 11.74 -9.27
CA GLY A 33 -21.53 11.98 -9.95
C GLY A 33 -22.68 11.15 -9.38
N SER A 34 -22.43 9.86 -9.10
CA SER A 34 -23.43 8.93 -8.56
C SER A 34 -23.85 9.27 -7.12
N LEU A 35 -22.91 9.70 -6.28
CA LEU A 35 -23.16 10.04 -4.87
C LEU A 35 -23.48 11.54 -4.65
N SER A 36 -23.61 12.31 -5.72
CA SER A 36 -23.86 13.77 -5.68
C SER A 36 -22.89 14.53 -4.78
N ALA A 37 -21.61 14.11 -4.80
CA ALA A 37 -20.55 14.64 -3.94
C ALA A 37 -19.78 15.79 -4.62
N GLY A 38 -19.30 16.74 -3.81
CA GLY A 38 -18.37 17.76 -4.26
C GLY A 38 -17.01 17.18 -4.67
N ILE A 39 -16.22 17.95 -5.43
CA ILE A 39 -14.87 17.51 -5.87
C ILE A 39 -13.99 17.21 -4.66
N ASP A 40 -13.95 18.12 -3.68
CA ASP A 40 -13.10 17.97 -2.49
C ASP A 40 -13.58 16.87 -1.55
N GLU A 41 -14.90 16.68 -1.48
CA GLU A 41 -15.48 15.61 -0.67
C GLU A 41 -15.17 14.24 -1.25
N SER A 42 -15.25 14.07 -2.55
CA SER A 42 -15.02 12.80 -3.22
C SER A 42 -13.58 12.28 -3.04
N THR A 43 -12.59 13.17 -2.92
CA THR A 43 -11.20 12.78 -2.69
C THR A 43 -10.99 12.07 -1.36
N TRP A 44 -11.87 12.26 -0.36
CA TRP A 44 -11.81 11.50 0.89
C TRP A 44 -11.93 9.99 0.69
N THR A 45 -12.54 9.55 -0.42
CA THR A 45 -12.57 8.13 -0.79
C THR A 45 -11.15 7.56 -0.97
N ILE A 46 -10.23 8.34 -1.52
CA ILE A 46 -8.83 7.95 -1.71
C ILE A 46 -8.02 8.23 -0.45
N THR A 47 -8.14 9.45 0.09
CA THR A 47 -7.37 9.91 1.25
C THR A 47 -7.59 9.01 2.48
N SER A 48 -8.85 8.63 2.78
CA SER A 48 -9.17 7.80 3.94
C SER A 48 -8.53 6.41 3.87
N TYR A 49 -8.48 5.81 2.69
CA TYR A 49 -7.77 4.56 2.45
C TYR A 49 -6.26 4.73 2.65
N LEU A 50 -5.66 5.76 2.06
CA LEU A 50 -4.22 6.01 2.15
C LEU A 50 -3.77 6.31 3.58
N VAL A 51 -4.57 7.09 4.34
CA VAL A 51 -4.31 7.36 5.76
C VAL A 51 -4.28 6.07 6.56
N SER A 52 -5.30 5.22 6.41
CA SER A 52 -5.37 3.95 7.15
C SER A 52 -4.25 3.00 6.75
N ASN A 53 -3.93 2.93 5.47
CA ASN A 53 -2.84 2.13 4.91
C ASN A 53 -1.48 2.59 5.49
N ALA A 54 -1.22 3.91 5.46
CA ALA A 54 0.02 4.50 5.98
C ALA A 54 0.24 4.22 7.48
N ILE A 55 -0.83 4.16 8.27
CA ILE A 55 -0.77 3.82 9.70
C ILE A 55 -0.43 2.34 9.89
N ILE A 56 -1.04 1.44 9.11
CA ILE A 56 -0.90 -0.01 9.29
C ILE A 56 0.44 -0.55 8.79
N ILE A 57 1.00 0.03 7.72
CA ILE A 57 2.28 -0.42 7.14
C ILE A 57 3.38 -0.58 8.21
N PRO A 58 3.76 0.44 8.99
CA PRO A 58 4.83 0.31 9.98
C PRO A 58 4.47 -0.63 11.14
N MET A 59 3.18 -0.79 11.46
CA MET A 59 2.70 -1.67 12.51
C MET A 59 2.70 -3.15 12.11
N THR A 60 2.78 -3.46 10.82
CA THR A 60 2.61 -4.81 10.28
C THR A 60 3.61 -5.81 10.87
N GLY A 61 4.87 -5.40 11.05
CA GLY A 61 5.89 -6.24 11.65
C GLY A 61 5.58 -6.64 13.10
N TRP A 62 5.04 -5.72 13.88
CA TRP A 62 4.63 -5.93 15.26
C TRP A 62 3.35 -6.79 15.33
N LEU A 63 2.33 -6.47 14.55
CA LEU A 63 1.08 -7.22 14.48
C LEU A 63 1.30 -8.67 14.02
N SER A 64 2.19 -8.89 13.06
CA SER A 64 2.53 -10.23 12.59
C SER A 64 3.24 -11.09 13.65
N ARG A 65 4.01 -10.49 14.56
CA ARG A 65 4.61 -11.18 15.72
C ARG A 65 3.59 -11.48 16.80
N LEU A 66 2.61 -10.60 17.00
CA LEU A 66 1.57 -10.76 18.02
C LEU A 66 0.57 -11.86 17.65
N PHE A 67 0.03 -11.83 16.43
CA PHE A 67 -1.04 -12.72 15.98
C PHE A 67 -0.53 -13.98 15.25
N GLY A 68 0.71 -13.98 14.81
CA GLY A 68 1.26 -14.94 13.86
C GLY A 68 1.01 -14.48 12.41
N ARG A 69 1.98 -14.75 11.54
CA ARG A 69 2.02 -14.19 10.19
C ARG A 69 0.89 -14.69 9.32
N LYS A 70 0.65 -15.99 9.28
CA LYS A 70 -0.45 -16.61 8.51
C LYS A 70 -1.81 -16.06 8.95
N ARG A 71 -2.07 -16.02 10.25
CA ARG A 71 -3.35 -15.56 10.78
C ARG A 71 -3.59 -14.08 10.50
N TYR A 72 -2.53 -13.28 10.67
CA TYR A 72 -2.62 -11.85 10.39
C TYR A 72 -2.82 -11.58 8.89
N LEU A 73 -2.16 -12.33 8.01
CA LEU A 73 -2.40 -12.24 6.56
C LEU A 73 -3.84 -12.62 6.19
N ILE A 74 -4.37 -13.72 6.75
CA ILE A 74 -5.78 -14.12 6.52
C ILE A 74 -6.74 -13.03 7.02
N PHE A 75 -6.51 -12.50 8.21
CA PHE A 75 -7.31 -11.41 8.77
C PHE A 75 -7.28 -10.18 7.83
N SER A 76 -6.10 -9.79 7.36
CA SER A 76 -5.91 -8.63 6.47
C SER A 76 -6.63 -8.81 5.14
N ILE A 77 -6.50 -9.98 4.50
CA ILE A 77 -7.22 -10.30 3.25
C ILE A 77 -8.74 -10.32 3.50
N SER A 78 -9.19 -10.94 4.60
CA SER A 78 -10.62 -11.01 4.94
C SER A 78 -11.20 -9.62 5.19
N MET A 79 -10.48 -8.79 5.95
CA MET A 79 -10.86 -7.41 6.24
C MET A 79 -10.93 -6.58 4.95
N PHE A 80 -9.92 -6.68 4.09
CA PHE A 80 -9.89 -6.00 2.79
C PHE A 80 -11.07 -6.44 1.89
N THR A 81 -11.30 -7.75 1.79
CA THR A 81 -12.35 -8.32 0.92
C THR A 81 -13.74 -7.95 1.42
N LEU A 82 -13.98 -8.05 2.74
CA LEU A 82 -15.26 -7.67 3.35
C LEU A 82 -15.52 -6.17 3.22
N SER A 83 -14.50 -5.35 3.48
CA SER A 83 -14.62 -3.90 3.31
C SER A 83 -14.84 -3.52 1.84
N SER A 84 -14.25 -4.26 0.90
CA SER A 84 -14.51 -4.08 -0.54
C SER A 84 -15.97 -4.36 -0.89
N LEU A 85 -16.56 -5.44 -0.34
CA LEU A 85 -18.01 -5.71 -0.48
C LEU A 85 -18.83 -4.54 0.04
N LEU A 86 -18.49 -4.01 1.21
CA LEU A 86 -19.18 -2.86 1.83
C LEU A 86 -19.00 -1.58 1.00
N CYS A 87 -17.81 -1.32 0.46
CA CYS A 87 -17.55 -0.18 -0.45
C CYS A 87 -18.43 -0.27 -1.70
N GLY A 88 -18.49 -1.44 -2.32
CA GLY A 88 -19.37 -1.68 -3.47
C GLY A 88 -20.87 -1.61 -3.15
N SER A 89 -21.24 -1.65 -1.88
CA SER A 89 -22.63 -1.54 -1.40
C SER A 89 -22.92 -0.19 -0.74
N ALA A 90 -22.00 0.77 -0.81
CA ALA A 90 -22.14 2.06 -0.16
C ALA A 90 -23.29 2.89 -0.76
N TRP A 91 -24.10 3.48 0.11
CA TRP A 91 -25.31 4.25 -0.26
C TRP A 91 -25.11 5.77 -0.23
N ASN A 92 -24.01 6.25 0.35
CA ASN A 92 -23.60 7.65 0.35
C ASN A 92 -22.08 7.75 0.50
N LEU A 93 -21.55 8.95 0.31
CA LEU A 93 -20.11 9.21 0.40
C LEU A 93 -19.53 8.89 1.78
N GLN A 94 -20.23 9.22 2.85
CA GLN A 94 -19.75 9.00 4.22
C GLN A 94 -19.59 7.50 4.54
N SER A 95 -20.56 6.67 4.12
CA SER A 95 -20.46 5.22 4.25
C SER A 95 -19.30 4.67 3.42
N LEU A 96 -19.10 5.18 2.20
CA LEU A 96 -17.98 4.78 1.35
C LEU A 96 -16.64 5.13 2.01
N VAL A 97 -16.48 6.36 2.51
CA VAL A 97 -15.27 6.82 3.21
C VAL A 97 -14.99 5.94 4.44
N PHE A 98 -16.01 5.65 5.24
CA PHE A 98 -15.86 4.76 6.39
C PHE A 98 -15.41 3.35 6.00
N PHE A 99 -16.00 2.77 4.97
CA PHE A 99 -15.61 1.45 4.48
C PHE A 99 -14.22 1.45 3.85
N ARG A 100 -13.80 2.55 3.24
CA ARG A 100 -12.44 2.74 2.75
C ARG A 100 -11.40 2.80 3.87
N ILE A 101 -11.73 3.36 5.04
CA ILE A 101 -10.87 3.27 6.23
C ILE A 101 -10.66 1.80 6.62
N LEU A 102 -11.74 1.03 6.71
CA LEU A 102 -11.67 -0.40 7.04
C LEU A 102 -10.86 -1.18 6.00
N GLN A 103 -11.04 -0.86 4.72
CA GLN A 103 -10.31 -1.49 3.63
C GLN A 103 -8.82 -1.16 3.69
N GLY A 104 -8.43 0.08 4.02
CA GLY A 104 -7.05 0.49 4.22
C GLY A 104 -6.38 -0.22 5.41
N ILE A 105 -7.13 -0.48 6.50
CA ILE A 105 -6.65 -1.28 7.63
C ILE A 105 -6.30 -2.71 7.19
N GLY A 106 -7.12 -3.33 6.34
CA GLY A 106 -6.82 -4.64 5.76
C GLY A 106 -5.68 -4.59 4.75
N GLY A 107 -5.71 -3.61 3.83
CA GLY A 107 -4.77 -3.45 2.72
C GLY A 107 -3.32 -3.19 3.15
N GLY A 108 -3.12 -2.29 4.12
CA GLY A 108 -1.79 -1.85 4.53
C GLY A 108 -0.83 -2.93 5.00
N ALA A 109 -1.35 -4.09 5.39
CA ALA A 109 -0.54 -5.23 5.80
C ALA A 109 -0.14 -6.16 4.65
N LEU A 110 -0.84 -6.11 3.51
CA LEU A 110 -0.70 -7.12 2.45
C LEU A 110 0.69 -7.13 1.82
N GLN A 111 1.23 -5.97 1.44
CA GLN A 111 2.56 -5.88 0.84
C GLN A 111 3.69 -6.27 1.81
N PRO A 112 3.80 -5.69 3.03
CA PRO A 112 4.91 -6.00 3.93
C PRO A 112 4.93 -7.47 4.37
N ILE A 113 3.76 -8.06 4.65
CA ILE A 113 3.68 -9.48 5.03
C ILE A 113 4.07 -10.37 3.86
N SER A 114 3.57 -10.09 2.66
CA SER A 114 3.88 -10.85 1.45
C SER A 114 5.38 -10.84 1.16
N GLN A 115 6.03 -9.69 1.24
CA GLN A 115 7.49 -9.56 1.09
C GLN A 115 8.24 -10.37 2.15
N SER A 116 7.79 -10.29 3.41
CA SER A 116 8.40 -11.04 4.51
C SER A 116 8.31 -12.55 4.30
N ILE A 117 7.15 -13.07 3.91
CA ILE A 117 6.95 -14.50 3.61
C ILE A 117 7.81 -14.92 2.42
N LEU A 118 7.89 -14.08 1.40
CA LEU A 118 8.67 -14.35 0.21
C LEU A 118 10.16 -14.49 0.52
N LEU A 119 10.74 -13.53 1.25
CA LEU A 119 12.14 -13.54 1.65
C LEU A 119 12.51 -14.73 2.53
N GLU A 120 11.59 -15.22 3.37
CA GLU A 120 11.85 -16.41 4.18
C GLU A 120 11.68 -17.72 3.42
N THR A 121 10.83 -17.76 2.43
CA THR A 121 10.57 -18.96 1.62
C THR A 121 11.72 -19.26 0.66
N PHE A 122 12.40 -18.22 0.19
CA PHE A 122 13.51 -18.35 -0.75
C PHE A 122 14.86 -18.30 -0.03
N PRO A 123 15.84 -19.14 -0.44
CA PRO A 123 17.18 -19.05 0.12
C PRO A 123 17.82 -17.68 -0.21
N PRO A 124 18.75 -17.18 0.63
CA PRO A 124 19.36 -15.84 0.46
C PRO A 124 19.89 -15.57 -0.93
N ARG A 125 20.50 -16.57 -1.58
CA ARG A 125 20.98 -16.47 -2.97
C ARG A 125 19.89 -16.22 -4.01
N GLN A 126 18.62 -16.36 -3.67
CA GLN A 126 17.48 -16.21 -4.58
C GLN A 126 16.57 -15.05 -4.17
N HIS A 127 16.90 -14.30 -3.12
CA HIS A 127 16.10 -13.14 -2.67
C HIS A 127 15.91 -12.11 -3.77
N GLY A 128 16.99 -11.79 -4.53
CA GLY A 128 16.90 -10.86 -5.67
C GLY A 128 15.91 -11.31 -6.74
N MET A 129 15.88 -12.61 -7.06
CA MET A 129 14.93 -13.15 -8.03
C MET A 129 13.49 -13.14 -7.50
N ALA A 130 13.31 -13.49 -6.21
CA ALA A 130 12.01 -13.48 -5.56
C ALA A 130 11.41 -12.06 -5.53
N MET A 131 12.23 -11.07 -5.16
CA MET A 131 11.83 -9.66 -5.13
C MET A 131 11.62 -9.08 -6.54
N ALA A 132 12.37 -9.53 -7.54
CA ALA A 132 12.14 -9.13 -8.92
C ALA A 132 10.78 -9.59 -9.44
N ILE A 133 10.39 -10.84 -9.15
CA ILE A 133 9.07 -11.36 -9.54
C ILE A 133 7.96 -10.64 -8.80
N PHE A 134 8.14 -10.39 -7.50
CA PHE A 134 7.20 -9.61 -6.71
C PHE A 134 7.03 -8.19 -7.25
N GLY A 135 8.14 -7.54 -7.61
CA GLY A 135 8.11 -6.21 -8.21
C GLY A 135 7.42 -6.17 -9.58
N ILE A 136 7.61 -7.21 -10.41
CA ILE A 136 6.84 -7.36 -11.66
C ILE A 136 5.34 -7.39 -11.37
N GLY A 137 4.89 -8.20 -10.39
CA GLY A 137 3.49 -8.28 -9.99
C GLY A 137 2.94 -6.90 -9.56
N ILE A 138 3.70 -6.16 -8.77
CA ILE A 138 3.33 -4.80 -8.33
C ILE A 138 3.16 -3.84 -9.51
N MET A 139 4.04 -3.91 -10.51
CA MET A 139 4.00 -3.04 -11.69
C MET A 139 2.77 -3.28 -12.59
N PHE A 140 2.16 -4.45 -12.52
CA PHE A 140 0.92 -4.71 -13.26
C PHE A 140 -0.28 -3.88 -12.75
N GLY A 141 -0.32 -3.56 -11.46
CA GLY A 141 -1.44 -2.82 -10.85
C GLY A 141 -1.68 -1.45 -11.51
N PRO A 142 -0.70 -0.54 -11.55
CA PRO A 142 -0.84 0.76 -12.19
C PRO A 142 -1.13 0.71 -13.71
N ILE A 143 -0.78 -0.38 -14.39
CA ILE A 143 -1.02 -0.57 -15.82
C ILE A 143 -2.44 -1.10 -16.05
N ILE A 144 -2.82 -2.16 -15.35
CA ILE A 144 -4.10 -2.84 -15.54
C ILE A 144 -5.24 -2.08 -14.86
N GLY A 145 -4.97 -1.43 -13.71
CA GLY A 145 -5.97 -0.74 -12.92
C GLY A 145 -6.77 0.30 -13.72
N PRO A 146 -6.15 1.27 -14.37
CA PRO A 146 -6.87 2.26 -15.16
C PRO A 146 -7.67 1.66 -16.33
N LEU A 147 -7.14 0.63 -16.99
CA LEU A 147 -7.83 -0.06 -18.08
C LEU A 147 -9.09 -0.78 -17.56
N LEU A 148 -8.94 -1.55 -16.48
CA LEU A 148 -10.07 -2.25 -15.87
C LEU A 148 -11.07 -1.27 -15.26
N GLY A 149 -10.58 -0.26 -14.53
CA GLY A 149 -11.43 0.73 -13.87
C GLY A 149 -12.26 1.52 -14.85
N GLY A 150 -11.64 2.05 -15.93
CA GLY A 150 -12.33 2.75 -16.99
C GLY A 150 -13.37 1.85 -17.67
N TRP A 151 -12.96 0.65 -18.10
CA TRP A 151 -13.88 -0.28 -18.76
C TRP A 151 -15.08 -0.69 -17.88
N ILE A 152 -14.84 -0.98 -16.61
CA ILE A 152 -15.90 -1.36 -15.66
C ILE A 152 -16.88 -0.20 -15.43
N THR A 153 -16.37 1.01 -15.20
CA THR A 153 -17.21 2.18 -14.92
C THR A 153 -17.99 2.65 -16.12
N ASP A 154 -17.44 2.55 -17.33
CA ASP A 154 -18.09 2.96 -18.56
C ASP A 154 -19.19 1.99 -19.01
N ASN A 155 -19.00 0.67 -18.79
CA ASN A 155 -19.92 -0.36 -19.29
C ASN A 155 -20.89 -0.90 -18.24
N TRP A 156 -20.54 -0.80 -16.95
CA TRP A 156 -21.39 -1.34 -15.86
C TRP A 156 -21.70 -0.25 -14.85
N SER A 157 -21.07 -0.31 -13.65
CA SER A 157 -21.17 0.75 -12.65
C SER A 157 -19.93 0.78 -11.78
N TRP A 158 -19.65 1.93 -11.15
CA TRP A 158 -18.50 2.08 -10.24
C TRP A 158 -18.49 1.08 -9.06
N HIS A 159 -19.63 0.56 -8.64
CA HIS A 159 -19.72 -0.44 -7.56
C HIS A 159 -18.91 -1.71 -7.88
N TRP A 160 -18.86 -2.10 -9.15
CA TRP A 160 -18.17 -3.30 -9.61
C TRP A 160 -16.65 -3.23 -9.48
N ILE A 161 -16.07 -2.03 -9.39
CA ILE A 161 -14.62 -1.89 -9.13
C ILE A 161 -14.24 -2.47 -7.76
N PHE A 162 -15.17 -2.46 -6.81
CA PHE A 162 -14.99 -3.08 -5.51
C PHE A 162 -15.38 -4.56 -5.51
N PHE A 163 -16.45 -4.92 -6.20
CA PHE A 163 -16.93 -6.31 -6.22
C PHE A 163 -15.95 -7.26 -6.89
N ILE A 164 -15.14 -6.82 -7.84
CA ILE A 164 -14.11 -7.64 -8.49
C ILE A 164 -13.07 -8.16 -7.48
N ASN A 165 -12.87 -7.47 -6.36
CA ASN A 165 -11.94 -7.89 -5.32
C ASN A 165 -12.44 -9.11 -4.52
N ILE A 166 -13.76 -9.38 -4.51
CA ILE A 166 -14.35 -10.43 -3.68
C ILE A 166 -13.92 -11.83 -4.12
N PRO A 167 -14.13 -12.25 -5.39
CA PRO A 167 -13.72 -13.58 -5.81
C PRO A 167 -12.21 -13.79 -5.66
N ILE A 168 -11.40 -12.77 -5.96
CA ILE A 168 -9.96 -12.87 -5.88
C ILE A 168 -9.51 -12.93 -4.41
N GLY A 169 -10.16 -12.16 -3.52
CA GLY A 169 -9.92 -12.22 -2.07
C GLY A 169 -10.24 -13.57 -1.47
N ILE A 170 -11.37 -14.19 -1.85
CA ILE A 170 -11.73 -15.55 -1.41
C ILE A 170 -10.70 -16.57 -1.89
N ILE A 171 -10.30 -16.52 -3.16
CA ILE A 171 -9.26 -17.40 -3.70
C ILE A 171 -7.95 -17.20 -2.93
N SER A 172 -7.56 -15.94 -2.65
CA SER A 172 -6.36 -15.62 -1.88
C SER A 172 -6.40 -16.20 -0.47
N ILE A 173 -7.54 -16.11 0.23
CA ILE A 173 -7.72 -16.73 1.56
C ILE A 173 -7.53 -18.24 1.47
N LEU A 174 -8.17 -18.90 0.53
CA LEU A 174 -8.04 -20.34 0.34
C LEU A 174 -6.60 -20.74 0.05
N MET A 175 -5.93 -20.01 -0.85
CA MET A 175 -4.51 -20.25 -1.16
C MET A 175 -3.63 -20.09 0.07
N VAL A 176 -3.84 -19.04 0.88
CA VAL A 176 -3.07 -18.82 2.12
C VAL A 176 -3.34 -19.93 3.15
N LEU A 177 -4.59 -20.40 3.27
CA LEU A 177 -4.95 -21.47 4.17
C LEU A 177 -4.20 -22.76 3.83
N PHE A 178 -4.11 -23.12 2.55
CA PHE A 178 -3.49 -24.37 2.10
C PHE A 178 -1.98 -24.28 1.93
N PHE A 179 -1.45 -23.15 1.50
CA PHE A 179 -0.05 -23.05 1.05
C PHE A 179 0.87 -22.22 1.94
N ILE A 180 0.36 -21.50 2.94
CA ILE A 180 1.20 -20.76 3.88
C ILE A 180 1.22 -21.48 5.22
N VAL A 181 2.42 -21.70 5.74
CA VAL A 181 2.64 -22.31 7.06
C VAL A 181 3.52 -21.36 7.87
N ASP A 182 3.14 -21.11 9.13
CA ASP A 182 3.99 -20.34 10.04
C ASP A 182 5.24 -21.15 10.39
N PRO A 183 6.44 -20.57 10.31
CA PRO A 183 7.67 -21.27 10.69
C PRO A 183 7.66 -21.66 12.18
N PRO A 184 8.20 -22.86 12.54
CA PRO A 184 8.19 -23.34 13.92
C PRO A 184 8.92 -22.44 14.94
N TYR A 185 9.87 -21.62 14.45
CA TYR A 185 10.62 -20.69 15.30
C TYR A 185 9.84 -19.40 15.63
N MET A 186 8.73 -19.14 14.94
CA MET A 186 7.84 -18.02 15.28
C MET A 186 6.96 -18.39 16.48
N LYS A 187 7.53 -18.33 17.66
CA LYS A 187 6.74 -18.36 18.90
C LYS A 187 5.98 -17.04 19.00
N ARG A 188 4.66 -17.12 19.21
CA ARG A 188 3.87 -15.96 19.57
C ARG A 188 4.42 -15.39 20.86
N LEU A 189 4.92 -14.20 20.78
CA LEU A 189 5.38 -13.50 21.97
C LEU A 189 4.14 -12.94 22.68
N LYS A 190 3.99 -13.27 23.96
CA LYS A 190 3.08 -12.55 24.85
C LYS A 190 3.73 -11.17 25.11
N MET A 191 3.52 -10.25 24.20
CA MET A 191 4.03 -8.87 24.32
C MET A 191 2.96 -8.00 24.93
N LYS A 192 3.37 -7.08 25.79
CA LYS A 192 2.49 -5.97 26.22
C LYS A 192 2.25 -5.07 25.01
N ILE A 193 1.00 -4.67 24.84
CA ILE A 193 0.62 -3.74 23.77
C ILE A 193 1.10 -2.35 24.13
N ASP A 194 1.86 -1.73 23.26
CA ASP A 194 2.26 -0.33 23.39
C ASP A 194 1.14 0.58 22.87
N TYR A 195 0.16 0.86 23.75
CA TYR A 195 -0.98 1.71 23.40
C TYR A 195 -0.57 3.14 23.08
N TRP A 196 0.45 3.67 23.76
CA TRP A 196 0.93 5.04 23.54
C TRP A 196 1.67 5.17 22.20
N GLY A 197 2.60 4.26 21.91
CA GLY A 197 3.26 4.21 20.62
C GLY A 197 2.27 4.09 19.48
N LEU A 198 1.26 3.21 19.63
CA LEU A 198 0.20 3.02 18.66
C LEU A 198 -0.65 4.29 18.44
N ALA A 199 -1.05 4.96 19.51
CA ALA A 199 -1.84 6.19 19.43
C ALA A 199 -1.03 7.32 18.76
N PHE A 200 0.20 7.56 19.19
CA PHE A 200 1.05 8.61 18.61
C PHE A 200 1.43 8.31 17.15
N LEU A 201 1.68 7.06 16.79
CA LEU A 201 1.92 6.67 15.41
C LEU A 201 0.69 6.94 14.54
N ALA A 202 -0.49 6.49 14.97
CA ALA A 202 -1.72 6.63 14.23
C ALA A 202 -2.10 8.11 14.03
N ILE A 203 -2.05 8.90 15.10
CA ILE A 203 -2.34 10.35 15.03
C ILE A 203 -1.27 11.04 14.17
N GLY A 204 0.00 10.78 14.43
CA GLY A 204 1.11 11.45 13.75
C GLY A 204 1.13 11.19 12.24
N LEU A 205 1.07 9.92 11.82
CA LEU A 205 1.03 9.56 10.40
C LEU A 205 -0.31 9.92 9.74
N GLY A 206 -1.42 9.76 10.47
CA GLY A 206 -2.74 10.12 9.96
C GLY A 206 -2.83 11.61 9.64
N CYS A 207 -2.43 12.47 10.58
CA CYS A 207 -2.39 13.91 10.35
C CYS A 207 -1.39 14.28 9.24
N LEU A 208 -0.20 13.67 9.22
CA LEU A 208 0.79 13.91 8.18
C LEU A 208 0.25 13.59 6.79
N GLN A 209 -0.39 12.43 6.64
CA GLN A 209 -0.97 12.01 5.36
C GLN A 209 -2.04 13.01 4.87
N ILE A 210 -2.92 13.47 5.77
CA ILE A 210 -3.94 14.47 5.42
C ILE A 210 -3.29 15.79 5.01
N VAL A 211 -2.27 16.25 5.75
CA VAL A 211 -1.53 17.48 5.43
C VAL A 211 -0.90 17.39 4.04
N LEU A 212 -0.25 16.28 3.72
CA LEU A 212 0.41 16.09 2.42
C LEU A 212 -0.60 15.97 1.26
N ASP A 213 -1.74 15.35 1.51
CA ASP A 213 -2.79 15.15 0.49
C ASP A 213 -3.62 16.42 0.24
N LYS A 214 -3.99 17.13 1.30
CA LYS A 214 -4.90 18.28 1.24
C LYS A 214 -4.17 19.64 1.25
N GLY A 215 -2.91 19.70 1.65
CA GLY A 215 -2.18 20.93 1.90
C GLY A 215 -2.20 21.89 0.73
N GLN A 216 -1.97 21.41 -0.51
CA GLN A 216 -1.99 22.27 -1.70
C GLN A 216 -3.36 22.86 -1.99
N ARG A 217 -4.44 22.13 -1.71
CA ARG A 217 -5.82 22.59 -1.96
C ARG A 217 -6.32 23.59 -0.92
N GLU A 218 -5.77 23.48 0.29
CA GLU A 218 -6.12 24.31 1.44
C GLU A 218 -5.13 25.46 1.65
N ASP A 219 -4.34 25.82 0.64
CA ASP A 219 -3.31 26.88 0.69
C ASP A 219 -2.30 26.71 1.85
N TRP A 220 -1.97 25.44 2.16
CA TRP A 220 -0.98 25.06 3.17
C TRP A 220 -1.22 25.74 4.53
N PHE A 221 -0.21 26.42 5.08
CA PHE A 221 -0.26 27.05 6.40
C PHE A 221 -1.13 28.31 6.49
N SER A 222 -1.72 28.76 5.38
CA SER A 222 -2.75 29.79 5.42
C SER A 222 -4.07 29.26 5.98
N SER A 223 -4.31 27.95 5.84
CA SER A 223 -5.44 27.27 6.46
C SER A 223 -5.12 26.89 7.92
N SER A 224 -5.96 27.35 8.85
CA SER A 224 -5.86 26.95 10.26
C SER A 224 -5.99 25.44 10.44
N PHE A 225 -6.79 24.77 9.60
CA PHE A 225 -6.96 23.31 9.63
C PHE A 225 -5.64 22.59 9.34
N ILE A 226 -4.94 22.94 8.25
CA ILE A 226 -3.64 22.35 7.89
C ILE A 226 -2.56 22.70 8.93
N ALA A 227 -2.55 23.94 9.44
CA ALA A 227 -1.60 24.35 10.47
C ALA A 227 -1.73 23.52 11.76
N TRP A 228 -2.96 23.33 12.26
CA TRP A 228 -3.21 22.49 13.43
C TRP A 228 -2.90 21.01 13.20
N LEU A 229 -3.25 20.46 12.04
CA LEU A 229 -2.89 19.08 11.69
C LEU A 229 -1.38 18.90 11.59
N SER A 230 -0.67 19.86 11.01
CA SER A 230 0.80 19.83 10.92
C SER A 230 1.46 19.85 12.30
N LEU A 231 0.98 20.72 13.18
CA LEU A 231 1.46 20.80 14.56
C LEU A 231 1.17 19.49 15.31
N THR A 232 -0.05 18.98 15.21
CA THR A 232 -0.47 17.72 15.84
C THR A 232 0.37 16.55 15.34
N SER A 233 0.61 16.49 14.02
CA SER A 233 1.47 15.47 13.40
C SER A 233 2.89 15.54 13.97
N LEU A 234 3.50 16.72 13.94
CA LEU A 234 4.88 16.93 14.43
C LEU A 234 5.02 16.52 15.90
N VAL A 235 4.13 17.01 16.76
CA VAL A 235 4.14 16.70 18.19
C VAL A 235 3.95 15.20 18.42
N SER A 236 2.96 14.59 17.75
CA SER A 236 2.68 13.16 17.91
C SER A 236 3.85 12.29 17.43
N LEU A 237 4.48 12.63 16.30
CA LEU A 237 5.65 11.89 15.81
C LEU A 237 6.88 12.03 16.72
N ILE A 238 7.08 13.20 17.33
CA ILE A 238 8.14 13.40 18.34
C ILE A 238 7.86 12.48 19.55
N PHE A 239 6.64 12.51 20.10
CA PHE A 239 6.28 11.65 21.21
C PHE A 239 6.36 10.16 20.85
N PHE A 240 5.95 9.78 19.63
CA PHE A 240 6.14 8.43 19.13
C PHE A 240 7.60 8.00 19.20
N VAL A 241 8.51 8.80 18.64
CA VAL A 241 9.96 8.50 18.68
C VAL A 241 10.45 8.34 20.12
N ILE A 242 10.04 9.25 21.03
CA ILE A 242 10.44 9.18 22.45
C ILE A 242 9.93 7.87 23.07
N VAL A 243 8.64 7.54 22.92
CA VAL A 243 8.03 6.33 23.48
C VAL A 243 8.73 5.08 22.96
N GLU A 244 9.00 4.98 21.63
CA GLU A 244 9.68 3.84 21.03
C GLU A 244 11.10 3.60 21.54
N PHE A 245 11.81 4.64 21.98
CA PHE A 245 13.12 4.48 22.57
C PHE A 245 13.07 3.93 24.00
N PHE A 246 11.99 4.20 24.76
CA PHE A 246 11.85 3.78 26.15
C PHE A 246 11.04 2.49 26.31
N THR A 247 10.29 2.06 25.29
CA THR A 247 9.46 0.85 25.34
C THR A 247 10.31 -0.41 25.15
N GLU A 248 10.05 -1.46 25.97
CA GLU A 248 10.72 -2.76 25.87
C GLU A 248 10.36 -3.53 24.59
N HIS A 249 9.10 -3.40 24.14
CA HIS A 249 8.58 -4.06 22.95
C HIS A 249 8.02 -3.03 21.96
N PRO A 250 8.91 -2.25 21.31
CA PRO A 250 8.50 -1.18 20.41
C PRO A 250 7.75 -1.70 19.19
N ILE A 251 6.79 -0.90 18.67
CA ILE A 251 6.08 -1.17 17.43
C ILE A 251 7.07 -1.13 16.26
N VAL A 252 7.90 -0.08 16.23
CA VAL A 252 8.96 0.11 15.26
C VAL A 252 10.30 0.20 15.98
N ASN A 253 11.18 -0.76 15.76
CA ASN A 253 12.48 -0.73 16.39
C ASN A 253 13.41 0.32 15.77
N LEU A 254 13.29 1.57 16.21
CA LEU A 254 14.08 2.69 15.70
C LEU A 254 15.60 2.54 15.95
N ARG A 255 16.02 1.67 16.89
CA ARG A 255 17.45 1.42 17.15
C ARG A 255 18.17 0.80 15.95
N ILE A 256 17.44 0.19 15.02
CA ILE A 256 18.01 -0.40 13.81
C ILE A 256 18.63 0.66 12.88
N PHE A 257 18.14 1.92 12.95
CA PHE A 257 18.71 3.04 12.19
C PHE A 257 20.13 3.44 12.64
N LYS A 258 20.61 2.96 13.78
CA LYS A 258 22.02 3.10 14.17
C LYS A 258 22.98 2.33 13.25
N LYS A 259 22.49 1.30 12.55
CA LYS A 259 23.27 0.56 11.57
C LYS A 259 23.34 1.34 10.25
N LEU A 260 24.54 1.79 9.88
CA LEU A 260 24.76 2.63 8.70
C LEU A 260 24.19 1.99 7.42
N THR A 261 24.44 0.70 7.21
CA THR A 261 23.93 -0.04 6.04
C THR A 261 22.39 0.00 5.95
N PHE A 262 21.69 -0.10 7.09
CA PHE A 262 20.24 -0.01 7.10
C PHE A 262 19.76 1.40 6.79
N SER A 263 20.37 2.42 7.40
CA SER A 263 19.98 3.81 7.20
C SER A 263 20.25 4.28 5.78
N THR A 264 21.43 4.00 5.23
CA THR A 264 21.76 4.34 3.84
C THR A 264 20.85 3.62 2.86
N GLY A 265 20.55 2.33 3.10
CA GLY A 265 19.59 1.58 2.28
C GLY A 265 18.22 2.22 2.27
N ASN A 266 17.68 2.65 3.42
CA ASN A 266 16.39 3.34 3.51
C ASN A 266 16.40 4.70 2.78
N VAL A 267 17.47 5.48 2.90
CA VAL A 267 17.60 6.76 2.18
C VAL A 267 17.59 6.54 0.67
N VAL A 268 18.36 5.57 0.18
CA VAL A 268 18.39 5.22 -1.25
C VAL A 268 17.00 4.78 -1.73
N MET A 269 16.33 3.90 -0.97
CA MET A 269 14.98 3.43 -1.31
C MET A 269 13.96 4.56 -1.30
N PHE A 270 14.03 5.48 -0.33
CA PHE A 270 13.16 6.65 -0.29
C PHE A 270 13.26 7.48 -1.58
N PHE A 271 14.48 7.86 -2.00
CA PHE A 271 14.65 8.63 -3.22
C PHE A 271 14.30 7.84 -4.49
N ALA A 272 14.59 6.54 -4.52
CA ALA A 272 14.22 5.68 -5.63
C ALA A 272 12.68 5.61 -5.81
N PHE A 273 11.94 5.35 -4.73
CA PHE A 273 10.47 5.31 -4.78
C PHE A 273 9.86 6.69 -5.01
N PHE A 274 10.41 7.74 -4.41
CA PHE A 274 9.97 9.11 -4.64
C PHE A 274 10.06 9.49 -6.13
N ASN A 275 11.19 9.19 -6.75
CA ASN A 275 11.38 9.42 -8.19
C ASN A 275 10.45 8.56 -9.05
N LEU A 276 10.32 7.27 -8.72
CA LEU A 276 9.46 6.33 -9.44
C LEU A 276 8.00 6.81 -9.40
N LEU A 277 7.45 7.05 -8.21
CA LEU A 277 6.06 7.46 -8.04
C LEU A 277 5.82 8.86 -8.61
N GLY A 278 6.75 9.78 -8.40
CA GLY A 278 6.69 11.12 -9.00
C GLY A 278 6.63 11.05 -10.53
N SER A 279 7.45 10.21 -11.15
CA SER A 279 7.46 10.04 -12.61
C SER A 279 6.16 9.41 -13.11
N ILE A 280 5.63 8.39 -12.43
CA ILE A 280 4.37 7.73 -12.81
C ILE A 280 3.18 8.70 -12.75
N VAL A 281 3.18 9.63 -11.82
CA VAL A 281 2.07 10.58 -11.63
C VAL A 281 2.27 11.85 -12.48
N LEU A 282 3.44 12.48 -12.38
CA LEU A 282 3.66 13.81 -12.98
C LEU A 282 3.85 13.74 -14.50
N LEU A 283 4.49 12.69 -15.01
CA LEU A 283 4.77 12.61 -16.46
C LEU A 283 3.51 12.50 -17.32
N PRO A 284 2.50 11.67 -16.99
CA PRO A 284 1.23 11.68 -17.71
C PRO A 284 0.51 13.03 -17.66
N ILE A 285 0.49 13.67 -16.49
CA ILE A 285 -0.13 14.98 -16.32
C ILE A 285 0.55 16.01 -17.22
N TYR A 286 1.88 16.07 -17.20
CA TYR A 286 2.67 16.96 -18.06
C TYR A 286 2.37 16.72 -19.55
N LEU A 287 2.39 15.47 -20.00
CA LEU A 287 2.13 15.12 -21.40
C LEU A 287 0.71 15.50 -21.84
N GLN A 288 -0.29 15.30 -20.98
CA GLN A 288 -1.68 15.57 -21.34
C GLN A 288 -2.03 17.07 -21.21
N THR A 289 -1.60 17.73 -20.14
CA THR A 289 -2.01 19.11 -19.86
C THR A 289 -1.17 20.16 -20.58
N LEU A 290 0.15 19.96 -20.68
CA LEU A 290 1.07 20.92 -21.28
C LEU A 290 1.44 20.60 -22.71
N MET A 291 1.60 19.30 -23.04
CA MET A 291 1.97 18.87 -24.40
C MET A 291 0.76 18.55 -25.27
N GLY A 292 -0.47 18.53 -24.71
CA GLY A 292 -1.70 18.25 -25.45
C GLY A 292 -1.84 16.82 -25.96
N TYR A 293 -1.09 15.87 -25.38
CA TYR A 293 -1.17 14.45 -25.78
C TYR A 293 -2.49 13.85 -25.33
N THR A 294 -3.01 12.93 -26.13
CA THR A 294 -4.14 12.08 -25.69
C THR A 294 -3.66 11.12 -24.61
N SER A 295 -4.59 10.60 -23.81
CA SER A 295 -4.29 9.59 -22.80
C SER A 295 -3.59 8.35 -23.39
N THR A 296 -3.98 7.95 -24.61
CA THR A 296 -3.36 6.84 -25.35
C THR A 296 -1.90 7.13 -25.71
N LEU A 297 -1.62 8.33 -26.25
CA LEU A 297 -0.25 8.73 -26.61
C LEU A 297 0.63 8.85 -25.35
N SER A 298 0.07 9.41 -24.27
CA SER A 298 0.77 9.47 -22.97
C SER A 298 1.14 8.08 -22.46
N GLY A 299 0.21 7.12 -22.58
CA GLY A 299 0.48 5.72 -22.23
C GLY A 299 1.56 5.07 -23.11
N LEU A 300 1.59 5.37 -24.42
CA LEU A 300 2.61 4.89 -25.33
C LEU A 300 4.01 5.45 -25.01
N VAL A 301 4.10 6.69 -24.56
CA VAL A 301 5.39 7.30 -24.11
C VAL A 301 5.90 6.63 -22.84
N LEU A 302 5.02 6.25 -21.91
CA LEU A 302 5.37 5.58 -20.65
C LEU A 302 5.63 4.07 -20.82
N GLY A 303 4.99 3.45 -21.81
CA GLY A 303 5.05 2.02 -22.06
C GLY A 303 6.46 1.44 -22.14
N PRO A 304 7.40 2.04 -22.90
CA PRO A 304 8.79 1.58 -22.96
C PRO A 304 9.49 1.54 -21.61
N GLY A 305 9.20 2.50 -20.70
CA GLY A 305 9.73 2.51 -19.34
C GLY A 305 9.25 1.31 -18.52
N GLY A 306 7.96 0.95 -18.64
CA GLY A 306 7.41 -0.26 -18.03
C GLY A 306 8.05 -1.54 -18.56
N ILE A 307 8.20 -1.66 -19.88
CA ILE A 307 8.87 -2.81 -20.52
C ILE A 307 10.33 -2.89 -20.10
N ALA A 308 11.04 -1.77 -20.07
CA ALA A 308 12.42 -1.73 -19.59
C ALA A 308 12.55 -2.21 -18.14
N THR A 309 11.62 -1.84 -17.28
CA THR A 309 11.57 -2.29 -15.88
C THR A 309 11.33 -3.80 -15.78
N LEU A 310 10.41 -4.35 -16.60
CA LEU A 310 10.14 -5.80 -16.66
C LEU A 310 11.39 -6.60 -17.07
N ILE A 311 12.23 -6.06 -17.95
CA ILE A 311 13.47 -6.67 -18.38
C ILE A 311 14.60 -6.46 -17.34
N ALA A 312 14.70 -5.26 -16.80
CA ALA A 312 15.78 -4.90 -15.86
C ALA A 312 15.67 -5.63 -14.52
N MET A 313 14.44 -5.87 -13.99
CA MET A 313 14.24 -6.52 -12.69
C MET A 313 14.83 -7.93 -12.60
N PRO A 314 14.59 -8.87 -13.53
CA PRO A 314 15.22 -10.18 -13.49
C PRO A 314 16.75 -10.12 -13.67
N ILE A 315 17.25 -9.17 -14.45
CA ILE A 315 18.69 -8.95 -14.63
C ILE A 315 19.31 -8.48 -13.32
N ALA A 316 18.75 -7.46 -12.71
CA ALA A 316 19.18 -6.95 -11.39
C ALA A 316 19.12 -8.05 -10.32
N GLY A 317 18.04 -8.82 -10.27
CA GLY A 317 17.87 -9.94 -9.36
C GLY A 317 18.97 -11.02 -9.50
N ARG A 318 19.47 -11.27 -10.73
CA ARG A 318 20.58 -12.18 -10.97
C ARG A 318 21.95 -11.55 -10.63
N LEU A 319 22.12 -10.26 -10.90
CA LEU A 319 23.36 -9.55 -10.63
C LEU A 319 23.63 -9.44 -9.12
N VAL A 320 22.60 -9.09 -8.33
CA VAL A 320 22.70 -9.02 -6.84
C VAL A 320 23.20 -10.35 -6.22
N THR A 321 22.92 -11.48 -6.87
CA THR A 321 23.42 -12.78 -6.37
C THR A 321 24.86 -13.09 -6.76
N LYS A 322 25.44 -12.37 -7.73
CA LYS A 322 26.80 -12.59 -8.25
C LYS A 322 27.81 -11.54 -7.82
N ILE A 323 27.35 -10.33 -7.61
CA ILE A 323 28.17 -9.20 -7.18
C ILE A 323 27.99 -9.05 -5.68
N ASN A 324 29.12 -9.08 -4.96
CA ASN A 324 29.10 -8.81 -3.51
C ASN A 324 28.82 -7.32 -3.33
N PRO A 325 27.72 -6.92 -2.65
CA PRO A 325 27.39 -5.51 -2.45
C PRO A 325 28.34 -4.85 -1.46
#